data_d124bcd4789e2fc05da39a12ee6260be
#
_entry.id   d124bcd4789e2fc05da39a12ee6260be
#
_cell.length_a   1.000
_cell.length_b   1.000
_cell.length_c   1.000
_cell.angle_alpha   90.00
_cell.angle_beta   90.00
_cell.angle_gamma   90.00
#
_symmetry.space_group_name_H-M   'P 1'
#
loop_
_entity.id
_entity.type
_entity.pdbx_description
1 polymer ?
#
loop_
_entity_poly.entity_id
_entity_poly.type
_entity_poly.pdbx_seq_one_letter_code
_entity_poly.pdbx_strand_id
1 'polypeptide(L)'
;VPHVTRIVIAVINLKGGTGKTTTAAFIGHALSERGLRVVYFDADKQASLQAWGAAAEWAAPVIGKASSSLHRELDGIVGDRFDVVIIDTPPTEHDRGIALSAARAATHCIVPVAPTPAEYQRMPALAELFADATDLRPDGQPPEVAALLVRTVAGASSTDVYRRALTADGWPVLSSHVPRWERYAQALGEPVLNAGKTSYGHAVEQLLDLPMVVTA
;
A
#
# COMPACT_ATOMS: atom_id res chain seq x y z
N VAL A 1 -14.56 -0.38 26.24
CA VAL A 1 -13.47 0.37 25.56
C VAL A 1 -13.83 0.32 24.08
N PRO A 2 -13.96 1.46 23.37
CA PRO A 2 -14.21 1.41 21.92
C PRO A 2 -13.03 0.67 21.29
N HIS A 3 -13.32 -0.40 20.53
CA HIS A 3 -12.35 -1.04 19.67
C HIS A 3 -11.99 -0.01 18.60
N VAL A 4 -10.84 0.64 18.76
CA VAL A 4 -10.25 1.38 17.65
C VAL A 4 -9.95 0.35 16.57
N THR A 5 -10.68 0.40 15.48
CA THR A 5 -10.48 -0.52 14.36
C THR A 5 -9.07 -0.30 13.86
N ARG A 6 -8.21 -1.33 13.96
CA ARG A 6 -6.82 -1.26 13.47
C ARG A 6 -6.81 -0.92 11.98
N ILE A 7 -5.93 -0.01 11.59
CA ILE A 7 -5.71 0.32 10.19
C ILE A 7 -4.77 -0.73 9.59
N VAL A 8 -5.19 -1.40 8.53
CA VAL A 8 -4.37 -2.35 7.78
C VAL A 8 -4.28 -1.86 6.35
N ILE A 9 -3.10 -1.43 5.93
CA ILE A 9 -2.86 -0.90 4.58
C ILE A 9 -2.04 -1.92 3.78
N ALA A 10 -2.60 -2.46 2.70
CA ALA A 10 -1.88 -3.31 1.77
C ALA A 10 -1.46 -2.51 0.52
N VAL A 11 -0.19 -2.62 0.14
CA VAL A 11 0.33 -2.01 -1.09
C VAL A 11 0.40 -3.08 -2.17
N ILE A 12 -0.46 -2.98 -3.18
CA ILE A 12 -0.71 -4.04 -4.15
C ILE A 12 -0.53 -3.52 -5.58
N ASN A 13 0.21 -4.27 -6.41
CA ASN A 13 0.22 -4.11 -7.87
C ASN A 13 0.66 -5.42 -8.53
N LEU A 14 0.25 -5.65 -9.77
CA LEU A 14 0.52 -6.87 -10.54
C LEU A 14 2.00 -7.05 -10.84
N LYS A 15 2.70 -5.97 -11.18
CA LYS A 15 4.06 -6.00 -11.72
C LYS A 15 5.13 -5.75 -10.66
N GLY A 16 6.33 -6.32 -10.90
CA GLY A 16 7.54 -5.95 -10.21
C GLY A 16 8.02 -4.53 -10.56
N GLY A 17 8.68 -3.87 -9.64
CA GLY A 17 9.27 -2.55 -9.87
C GLY A 17 8.27 -1.38 -9.95
N THR A 18 7.02 -1.53 -9.53
CA THR A 18 6.01 -0.45 -9.51
C THR A 18 6.13 0.50 -8.32
N GLY A 19 7.10 0.27 -7.43
CA GLY A 19 7.30 1.10 -6.24
C GLY A 19 6.50 0.66 -5.01
N LYS A 20 6.01 -0.58 -4.95
CA LYS A 20 5.27 -1.11 -3.78
C LYS A 20 6.07 -0.98 -2.49
N THR A 21 7.27 -1.54 -2.45
CA THR A 21 8.16 -1.51 -1.28
C THR A 21 8.47 -0.07 -0.85
N THR A 22 8.80 0.82 -1.81
CA THR A 22 9.03 2.25 -1.51
C THR A 22 7.76 2.91 -0.95
N THR A 23 6.60 2.63 -1.54
CA THR A 23 5.31 3.14 -1.05
C THR A 23 5.03 2.65 0.37
N ALA A 24 5.19 1.35 0.64
CA ALA A 24 5.00 0.77 1.96
C ALA A 24 5.91 1.41 3.01
N ALA A 25 7.20 1.54 2.70
CA ALA A 25 8.18 2.16 3.59
C ALA A 25 7.81 3.60 3.95
N PHE A 26 7.60 4.45 2.95
CA PHE A 26 7.32 5.88 3.19
C PHE A 26 5.97 6.13 3.88
N ILE A 27 4.92 5.39 3.52
CA ILE A 27 3.60 5.53 4.17
C ILE A 27 3.67 5.11 5.64
N GLY A 28 4.30 3.98 5.94
CA GLY A 28 4.42 3.54 7.32
C GLY A 28 5.27 4.50 8.18
N HIS A 29 6.37 5.05 7.62
CA HIS A 29 7.15 6.09 8.31
C HIS A 29 6.34 7.37 8.52
N ALA A 30 5.56 7.82 7.53
CA ALA A 30 4.70 8.98 7.68
C ALA A 30 3.67 8.82 8.81
N LEU A 31 3.13 7.60 8.99
CA LEU A 31 2.22 7.29 10.09
C LEU A 31 2.95 7.17 11.43
N SER A 32 4.16 6.59 11.44
CA SER A 32 5.01 6.53 12.63
C SER A 32 5.42 7.92 13.11
N GLU A 33 5.77 8.84 12.21
CA GLU A 33 6.07 10.25 12.52
C GLU A 33 4.87 10.99 13.14
N ARG A 34 3.65 10.48 13.00
CA ARG A 34 2.43 10.98 13.65
C ARG A 34 2.16 10.34 15.02
N GLY A 35 3.08 9.50 15.51
CA GLY A 35 2.98 8.84 16.80
C GLY A 35 2.18 7.55 16.81
N LEU A 36 1.78 7.00 15.62
CA LEU A 36 1.11 5.72 15.53
C LEU A 36 2.12 4.57 15.66
N ARG A 37 1.74 3.51 16.34
CA ARG A 37 2.55 2.29 16.46
C ARG A 37 2.40 1.46 15.19
N VAL A 38 3.42 1.47 14.35
CA VAL A 38 3.43 0.81 13.04
C VAL A 38 4.17 -0.51 13.09
N VAL A 39 3.66 -1.53 12.41
CA VAL A 39 4.35 -2.76 12.06
C VAL A 39 4.27 -3.00 10.56
N TYR A 40 5.36 -3.47 9.98
CA TYR A 40 5.42 -3.83 8.57
C TYR A 40 5.38 -5.35 8.40
N PHE A 41 4.68 -5.81 7.38
CA PHE A 41 4.72 -7.17 6.89
C PHE A 41 5.33 -7.17 5.49
N ASP A 42 6.49 -7.79 5.35
CA ASP A 42 7.07 -8.10 4.06
C ASP A 42 6.52 -9.46 3.60
N ALA A 43 5.54 -9.39 2.69
CA ALA A 43 4.90 -10.56 2.12
C ALA A 43 5.55 -10.99 0.79
N ASP A 44 6.61 -10.31 0.35
CA ASP A 44 7.42 -10.73 -0.80
C ASP A 44 8.54 -11.68 -0.35
N LYS A 45 8.69 -12.81 -1.05
CA LYS A 45 9.79 -13.76 -0.83
C LYS A 45 11.18 -13.17 -1.07
N GLN A 46 11.26 -12.06 -1.82
CA GLN A 46 12.51 -11.32 -2.02
C GLN A 46 12.96 -10.57 -0.75
N ALA A 47 12.06 -10.38 0.21
CA ALA A 47 12.35 -9.78 1.52
C ALA A 47 13.03 -8.41 1.45
N SER A 48 12.71 -7.61 0.42
CA SER A 48 13.34 -6.31 0.18
C SER A 48 13.02 -5.28 1.27
N LEU A 49 11.78 -5.27 1.78
CA LEU A 49 11.38 -4.38 2.86
C LEU A 49 12.05 -4.78 4.17
N GLN A 50 12.15 -6.08 4.44
CA GLN A 50 12.83 -6.61 5.62
C GLN A 50 14.33 -6.28 5.62
N ALA A 51 14.99 -6.48 4.48
CA ALA A 51 16.40 -6.12 4.30
C ALA A 51 16.62 -4.60 4.47
N TRP A 52 15.72 -3.78 3.95
CA TRP A 52 15.77 -2.33 4.12
C TRP A 52 15.60 -1.91 5.58
N GLY A 53 14.59 -2.43 6.27
CA GLY A 53 14.36 -2.12 7.68
C GLY A 53 15.54 -2.48 8.58
N ALA A 54 16.21 -3.61 8.27
CA ALA A 54 17.41 -4.03 8.99
C ALA A 54 18.62 -3.13 8.68
N ALA A 55 18.86 -2.79 7.41
CA ALA A 55 20.00 -1.96 6.99
C ALA A 55 19.89 -0.50 7.52
N ALA A 56 18.68 0.05 7.53
CA ALA A 56 18.42 1.41 8.00
C ALA A 56 17.98 1.48 9.48
N GLU A 57 18.09 0.37 10.22
CA GLU A 57 17.82 0.27 11.66
C GLU A 57 16.45 0.88 12.08
N TRP A 58 15.38 0.49 11.36
CA TRP A 58 14.05 1.03 11.64
C TRP A 58 13.56 0.70 13.05
N ALA A 59 13.01 1.68 13.75
CA ALA A 59 12.39 1.47 15.05
C ALA A 59 11.11 0.62 14.98
N ALA A 60 10.34 0.74 13.88
CA ALA A 60 9.17 -0.09 13.62
C ALA A 60 9.59 -1.48 13.12
N PRO A 61 9.05 -2.56 13.68
CA PRO A 61 9.46 -3.92 13.29
C PRO A 61 8.98 -4.25 11.87
N VAL A 62 9.81 -5.00 11.14
CA VAL A 62 9.47 -5.58 9.83
C VAL A 62 9.43 -7.10 9.97
N ILE A 63 8.27 -7.69 9.74
CA ILE A 63 8.01 -9.12 9.85
C ILE A 63 7.94 -9.72 8.44
N GLY A 64 8.87 -10.63 8.12
CA GLY A 64 8.81 -11.40 6.88
C GLY A 64 7.70 -12.45 6.96
N LYS A 65 6.69 -12.35 6.08
CA LYS A 65 5.55 -13.30 6.08
C LYS A 65 4.92 -13.44 4.70
N ALA A 66 5.60 -14.16 3.81
CA ALA A 66 5.08 -14.51 2.49
C ALA A 66 4.08 -15.68 2.59
N SER A 67 2.82 -15.38 2.93
CA SER A 67 1.79 -16.39 3.20
C SER A 67 0.47 -16.06 2.50
N SER A 68 -0.11 -17.04 1.79
CA SER A 68 -1.46 -16.95 1.24
C SER A 68 -2.58 -17.05 2.30
N SER A 69 -2.21 -17.28 3.56
CA SER A 69 -3.11 -17.29 4.71
C SER A 69 -2.90 -16.10 5.66
N LEU A 70 -2.15 -15.08 5.25
CA LEU A 70 -1.84 -13.90 6.07
C LEU A 70 -3.09 -13.29 6.73
N HIS A 71 -4.23 -13.19 5.99
CA HIS A 71 -5.50 -12.67 6.51
C HIS A 71 -6.05 -13.41 7.74
N ARG A 72 -5.64 -14.67 7.97
CA ARG A 72 -6.03 -15.46 9.16
C ARG A 72 -5.02 -15.37 10.29
N GLU A 73 -3.77 -15.08 9.95
CA GLU A 73 -2.65 -15.12 10.88
C GLU A 73 -2.33 -13.74 11.46
N LEU A 74 -2.72 -12.66 10.76
CA LEU A 74 -2.34 -11.29 11.06
C LEU A 74 -2.68 -10.89 12.50
N ASP A 75 -3.92 -11.08 12.92
CA ASP A 75 -4.39 -10.67 14.24
C ASP A 75 -3.66 -11.39 15.38
N GLY A 76 -3.37 -12.68 15.21
CA GLY A 76 -2.61 -13.47 16.17
C GLY A 76 -1.15 -13.00 16.32
N ILE A 77 -0.55 -12.51 15.20
CA ILE A 77 0.82 -12.00 15.20
C ILE A 77 0.90 -10.59 15.80
N VAL A 78 -0.04 -9.73 15.44
CA VAL A 78 -0.02 -8.30 15.78
C VAL A 78 -0.51 -8.06 17.21
N GLY A 79 -1.58 -8.74 17.65
CA GLY A 79 -2.26 -8.47 18.93
C GLY A 79 -2.63 -6.98 19.05
N ASP A 80 -2.71 -6.44 20.24
CA ASP A 80 -3.05 -5.02 20.50
C ASP A 80 -1.83 -4.08 20.55
N ARG A 81 -0.67 -4.54 20.05
CA ARG A 81 0.59 -3.81 20.16
C ARG A 81 0.75 -2.67 19.16
N PHE A 82 0.02 -2.72 18.03
CA PHE A 82 0.17 -1.82 16.91
C PHE A 82 -1.17 -1.24 16.46
N ASP A 83 -1.14 0.03 16.09
CA ASP A 83 -2.30 0.78 15.58
C ASP A 83 -2.46 0.61 14.07
N VAL A 84 -1.32 0.43 13.39
CA VAL A 84 -1.24 0.33 11.93
C VAL A 84 -0.41 -0.87 11.52
N VAL A 85 -0.90 -1.58 10.52
CA VAL A 85 -0.18 -2.64 9.79
C VAL A 85 0.02 -2.20 8.36
N ILE A 86 1.26 -2.25 7.87
CA ILE A 86 1.59 -2.02 6.46
C ILE A 86 2.00 -3.36 5.85
N ILE A 87 1.36 -3.75 4.75
CA ILE A 87 1.68 -5.00 4.04
C ILE A 87 2.29 -4.65 2.67
N ASP A 88 3.57 -4.94 2.49
CA ASP A 88 4.22 -4.94 1.18
C ASP A 88 4.01 -6.29 0.50
N THR A 89 3.42 -6.29 -0.71
CA THR A 89 3.07 -7.52 -1.40
C THR A 89 4.02 -7.83 -2.55
N PRO A 90 4.20 -9.13 -2.90
CA PRO A 90 4.89 -9.51 -4.11
C PRO A 90 4.14 -9.03 -5.36
N PRO A 91 4.78 -9.05 -6.54
CA PRO A 91 4.08 -8.92 -7.80
C PRO A 91 3.00 -10.01 -7.94
N THR A 92 1.74 -9.62 -8.18
CA THR A 92 0.64 -10.61 -8.22
C THR A 92 0.73 -11.57 -9.41
N GLU A 93 1.48 -11.22 -10.46
CA GLU A 93 1.78 -12.11 -11.58
C GLU A 93 2.45 -13.42 -11.14
N HIS A 94 3.15 -13.42 -10.00
CA HIS A 94 3.88 -14.58 -9.51
C HIS A 94 3.23 -15.22 -8.27
N ASP A 95 2.63 -14.41 -7.40
CA ASP A 95 2.09 -14.87 -6.10
C ASP A 95 0.71 -14.24 -5.83
N ARG A 96 -0.26 -14.44 -6.76
CA ARG A 96 -1.63 -13.89 -6.64
C ARG A 96 -2.29 -14.26 -5.31
N GLY A 97 -2.06 -15.46 -4.78
CA GLY A 97 -2.64 -15.91 -3.53
C GLY A 97 -2.19 -15.08 -2.31
N ILE A 98 -0.95 -14.58 -2.31
CA ILE A 98 -0.42 -13.72 -1.24
C ILE A 98 -1.08 -12.32 -1.33
N ALA A 99 -1.12 -11.74 -2.54
CA ALA A 99 -1.75 -10.44 -2.74
C ALA A 99 -3.25 -10.47 -2.41
N LEU A 100 -3.95 -11.54 -2.80
CA LEU A 100 -5.36 -11.77 -2.44
C LEU A 100 -5.53 -11.87 -0.93
N SER A 101 -4.65 -12.59 -0.23
CA SER A 101 -4.68 -12.68 1.22
C SER A 101 -4.42 -11.32 1.89
N ALA A 102 -3.50 -10.53 1.37
CA ALA A 102 -3.24 -9.17 1.86
C ALA A 102 -4.46 -8.26 1.65
N ALA A 103 -5.10 -8.29 0.47
CA ALA A 103 -6.32 -7.53 0.19
C ALA A 103 -7.49 -7.92 1.12
N ARG A 104 -7.60 -9.22 1.46
CA ARG A 104 -8.61 -9.72 2.41
C ARG A 104 -8.39 -9.23 3.84
N ALA A 105 -7.14 -9.09 4.25
CA ALA A 105 -6.77 -8.59 5.58
C ALA A 105 -6.90 -7.07 5.69
N ALA A 106 -6.77 -6.35 4.57
CA ALA A 106 -6.66 -4.91 4.55
C ALA A 106 -7.99 -4.19 4.83
N THR A 107 -7.91 -3.09 5.55
CA THR A 107 -8.96 -2.06 5.60
C THR A 107 -8.84 -1.13 4.41
N HIS A 108 -7.60 -0.85 3.98
CA HIS A 108 -7.28 0.02 2.86
C HIS A 108 -6.25 -0.65 1.95
N CYS A 109 -6.38 -0.42 0.64
CA CYS A 109 -5.40 -0.85 -0.35
C CYS A 109 -4.90 0.33 -1.16
N ILE A 110 -3.59 0.47 -1.30
CA ILE A 110 -2.96 1.44 -2.20
C ILE A 110 -2.40 0.71 -3.40
N VAL A 111 -2.75 1.21 -4.58
CA VAL A 111 -2.25 0.71 -5.86
C VAL A 111 -1.30 1.76 -6.45
N PRO A 112 0.03 1.62 -6.28
CA PRO A 112 0.98 2.51 -6.94
C PRO A 112 1.01 2.24 -8.44
N VAL A 113 0.70 3.26 -9.26
CA VAL A 113 0.56 3.15 -10.73
C VAL A 113 1.41 4.23 -11.39
N ALA A 114 2.33 3.86 -12.29
CA ALA A 114 2.97 4.85 -13.14
C ALA A 114 2.01 5.30 -14.25
N PRO A 115 2.03 6.60 -14.63
CA PRO A 115 1.16 7.13 -15.69
C PRO A 115 1.65 6.71 -17.08
N THR A 116 1.48 5.42 -17.41
CA THR A 116 1.92 4.79 -18.66
C THR A 116 0.84 3.84 -19.19
N PRO A 117 0.78 3.62 -20.54
CA PRO A 117 -0.15 2.66 -21.13
C PRO A 117 -0.03 1.26 -20.52
N ALA A 118 1.19 0.79 -20.30
CA ALA A 118 1.47 -0.55 -19.81
C ALA A 118 0.94 -0.80 -18.38
N GLU A 119 0.98 0.21 -17.51
CA GLU A 119 0.41 0.11 -16.16
C GLU A 119 -1.12 0.22 -16.20
N TYR A 120 -1.66 1.14 -16.99
CA TYR A 120 -3.10 1.34 -17.14
C TYR A 120 -3.83 0.09 -17.65
N GLN A 121 -3.24 -0.60 -18.65
CA GLN A 121 -3.82 -1.82 -19.23
C GLN A 121 -3.96 -2.97 -18.22
N ARG A 122 -3.29 -2.90 -17.06
CA ARG A 122 -3.36 -3.92 -16.00
C ARG A 122 -4.42 -3.63 -14.94
N MET A 123 -5.01 -2.44 -14.95
CA MET A 123 -5.98 -2.05 -13.93
C MET A 123 -7.21 -2.96 -13.87
N PRO A 124 -7.75 -3.49 -14.98
CA PRO A 124 -8.87 -4.44 -14.92
C PRO A 124 -8.55 -5.71 -14.12
N ALA A 125 -7.35 -6.28 -14.27
CA ALA A 125 -6.97 -7.48 -13.53
C ALA A 125 -6.76 -7.22 -12.03
N LEU A 126 -6.44 -5.98 -11.64
CA LEU A 126 -6.46 -5.55 -10.24
C LEU A 126 -7.89 -5.42 -9.72
N ALA A 127 -8.82 -4.89 -10.51
CA ALA A 127 -10.23 -4.84 -10.13
C ALA A 127 -10.80 -6.24 -9.88
N GLU A 128 -10.47 -7.22 -10.71
CA GLU A 128 -10.82 -8.63 -10.49
C GLU A 128 -10.24 -9.18 -9.18
N LEU A 129 -8.97 -8.86 -8.86
CA LEU A 129 -8.36 -9.29 -7.60
C LEU A 129 -9.12 -8.73 -6.38
N PHE A 130 -9.54 -7.46 -6.43
CA PHE A 130 -10.28 -6.85 -5.32
C PHE A 130 -11.71 -7.36 -5.23
N ALA A 131 -12.36 -7.69 -6.36
CA ALA A 131 -13.66 -8.37 -6.38
C ALA A 131 -13.56 -9.75 -5.70
N ASP A 132 -12.58 -10.57 -6.10
CA ASP A 132 -12.33 -11.88 -5.47
C ASP A 132 -12.02 -11.74 -3.96
N ALA A 133 -11.26 -10.69 -3.58
CA ALA A 133 -10.97 -10.44 -2.17
C ALA A 133 -12.25 -10.14 -1.39
N THR A 134 -13.16 -9.34 -1.97
CA THR A 134 -14.46 -8.97 -1.37
C THR A 134 -15.34 -10.20 -1.17
N ASP A 135 -15.48 -11.03 -2.21
CA ASP A 135 -16.30 -12.24 -2.17
C ASP A 135 -15.83 -13.25 -1.11
N LEU A 136 -14.54 -13.22 -0.80
CA LEU A 136 -13.91 -14.12 0.17
C LEU A 136 -13.84 -13.53 1.59
N ARG A 137 -14.30 -12.30 1.81
CA ARG A 137 -14.34 -11.69 3.16
C ARG A 137 -15.60 -12.12 3.90
N PRO A 138 -15.51 -12.38 5.22
CA PRO A 138 -16.68 -12.79 6.02
C PRO A 138 -17.80 -11.75 6.06
N ASP A 139 -17.44 -10.47 5.98
CA ASP A 139 -18.37 -9.33 6.00
C ASP A 139 -18.89 -8.96 4.59
N GLY A 140 -18.31 -9.53 3.52
CA GLY A 140 -18.65 -9.22 2.14
C GLY A 140 -18.39 -7.75 1.75
N GLN A 141 -17.63 -7.00 2.58
CA GLN A 141 -17.34 -5.60 2.31
C GLN A 141 -15.97 -5.46 1.62
N PRO A 142 -15.84 -4.64 0.56
CA PRO A 142 -14.55 -4.39 -0.05
C PRO A 142 -13.62 -3.61 0.89
N PRO A 143 -12.29 -3.78 0.78
CA PRO A 143 -11.37 -2.81 1.34
C PRO A 143 -11.54 -1.46 0.60
N GLU A 144 -11.20 -0.36 1.25
CA GLU A 144 -11.09 0.92 0.56
C GLU A 144 -9.86 0.88 -0.35
N VAL A 145 -10.06 1.07 -1.66
CA VAL A 145 -8.98 0.98 -2.65
C VAL A 145 -8.73 2.34 -3.25
N ALA A 146 -7.47 2.79 -3.28
CA ALA A 146 -7.09 4.02 -3.94
C ALA A 146 -5.84 3.82 -4.84
N ALA A 147 -5.88 4.38 -6.04
CA ALA A 147 -4.73 4.47 -6.92
C ALA A 147 -3.86 5.67 -6.55
N LEU A 148 -2.55 5.44 -6.40
CA LEU A 148 -1.55 6.47 -6.22
C LEU A 148 -0.68 6.59 -7.47
N LEU A 149 -0.74 7.71 -8.16
CA LEU A 149 0.14 7.95 -9.30
C LEU A 149 1.58 8.13 -8.82
N VAL A 150 2.47 7.27 -9.27
CA VAL A 150 3.89 7.28 -8.91
C VAL A 150 4.79 7.47 -10.13
N ARG A 151 6.03 7.89 -9.93
CA ARG A 151 7.00 8.16 -11.00
C ARG A 151 6.51 9.18 -12.02
N THR A 152 5.74 10.16 -11.57
CA THR A 152 5.27 11.23 -12.43
C THR A 152 6.43 12.15 -12.84
N VAL A 153 6.34 12.69 -14.04
CA VAL A 153 7.36 13.60 -14.58
C VAL A 153 6.80 15.01 -14.58
N ALA A 154 7.53 15.94 -13.99
CA ALA A 154 7.11 17.34 -13.94
C ALA A 154 6.91 17.91 -15.35
N GLY A 155 5.80 18.64 -15.56
CA GLY A 155 5.46 19.23 -16.86
C GLY A 155 4.92 18.23 -17.89
N ALA A 156 4.87 16.92 -17.59
CA ALA A 156 4.26 15.95 -18.50
C ALA A 156 2.73 15.89 -18.29
N SER A 157 1.99 15.90 -19.39
CA SER A 157 0.52 15.76 -19.38
C SER A 157 0.04 14.36 -18.95
N SER A 158 0.91 13.37 -18.95
CA SER A 158 0.55 11.97 -18.66
C SER A 158 -0.08 11.81 -17.27
N THR A 159 0.39 12.55 -16.26
CA THR A 159 -0.19 12.49 -14.91
C THR A 159 -1.68 12.80 -14.94
N ASP A 160 -2.08 13.91 -15.58
CA ASP A 160 -3.48 14.33 -15.66
C ASP A 160 -4.31 13.44 -16.60
N VAL A 161 -3.70 12.96 -17.70
CA VAL A 161 -4.36 12.06 -18.63
C VAL A 161 -4.74 10.74 -17.94
N TYR A 162 -3.78 10.10 -17.24
CA TYR A 162 -4.05 8.83 -16.57
C TYR A 162 -4.90 9.00 -15.29
N ARG A 163 -4.78 10.12 -14.60
CA ARG A 163 -5.70 10.44 -13.49
C ARG A 163 -7.15 10.44 -13.99
N ARG A 164 -7.44 11.20 -15.06
CA ARG A 164 -8.79 11.25 -15.64
C ARG A 164 -9.27 9.90 -16.16
N ALA A 165 -8.38 9.13 -16.83
CA ALA A 165 -8.73 7.81 -17.33
C ALA A 165 -9.09 6.85 -16.19
N LEU A 166 -8.27 6.76 -15.15
CA LEU A 166 -8.54 5.93 -13.98
C LEU A 166 -9.83 6.34 -13.27
N THR A 167 -10.06 7.65 -13.10
CA THR A 167 -11.29 8.15 -12.48
C THR A 167 -12.52 7.82 -13.34
N ALA A 168 -12.42 7.91 -14.66
CA ALA A 168 -13.49 7.56 -15.58
C ALA A 168 -13.83 6.05 -15.55
N ASP A 169 -12.83 5.20 -15.26
CA ASP A 169 -13.00 3.76 -15.07
C ASP A 169 -13.49 3.39 -13.64
N GLY A 170 -13.79 4.40 -12.80
CA GLY A 170 -14.32 4.20 -11.45
C GLY A 170 -13.27 3.98 -10.37
N TRP A 171 -11.98 4.15 -10.64
CA TRP A 171 -10.95 4.08 -9.61
C TRP A 171 -10.92 5.35 -8.76
N PRO A 172 -10.97 5.24 -7.43
CA PRO A 172 -10.57 6.33 -6.55
C PRO A 172 -9.09 6.64 -6.76
N VAL A 173 -8.77 7.88 -7.15
CA VAL A 173 -7.39 8.29 -7.41
C VAL A 173 -7.01 9.37 -6.43
N LEU A 174 -5.96 9.14 -5.63
CA LEU A 174 -5.45 10.14 -4.69
C LEU A 174 -5.01 11.40 -5.45
N SER A 175 -5.36 12.57 -4.96
CA SER A 175 -4.94 13.85 -5.58
C SER A 175 -3.43 14.05 -5.48
N SER A 176 -2.82 13.53 -4.44
CA SER A 176 -1.37 13.44 -4.32
C SER A 176 -0.78 12.53 -5.39
N HIS A 177 0.44 12.84 -5.82
CA HIS A 177 1.20 11.98 -6.72
C HIS A 177 2.69 12.04 -6.36
N VAL A 178 3.41 10.96 -6.66
CA VAL A 178 4.83 10.83 -6.31
C VAL A 178 5.69 11.06 -7.55
N PRO A 179 6.51 12.11 -7.56
CA PRO A 179 7.38 12.41 -8.70
C PRO A 179 8.50 11.37 -8.82
N ARG A 180 9.03 11.23 -10.04
CA ARG A 180 10.21 10.41 -10.32
C ARG A 180 11.48 11.13 -9.85
N TRP A 181 11.69 11.13 -8.54
CA TRP A 181 12.89 11.71 -7.95
C TRP A 181 13.91 10.63 -7.58
N GLU A 182 15.17 10.98 -7.71
CA GLU A 182 16.30 10.10 -7.39
C GLU A 182 16.25 9.64 -5.93
N ARG A 183 15.85 10.50 -5.01
CA ARG A 183 15.70 10.15 -3.59
C ARG A 183 14.73 8.99 -3.32
N TYR A 184 13.75 8.75 -4.18
CA TYR A 184 12.86 7.59 -4.06
C TYR A 184 13.43 6.36 -4.77
N ALA A 185 14.18 6.57 -5.87
CA ALA A 185 14.82 5.49 -6.61
C ALA A 185 16.01 4.89 -5.85
N GLN A 186 16.69 5.72 -5.07
CA GLN A 186 17.88 5.34 -4.28
C GLN A 186 17.57 5.11 -2.78
N ALA A 187 16.29 5.13 -2.39
CA ALA A 187 15.90 5.05 -0.98
C ALA A 187 16.16 3.68 -0.33
N LEU A 188 16.20 2.60 -1.13
CA LEU A 188 16.31 1.25 -0.60
C LEU A 188 17.62 1.07 0.19
N GLY A 189 17.52 0.70 1.46
CA GLY A 189 18.64 0.57 2.38
C GLY A 189 18.99 1.85 3.14
N GLU A 190 18.45 3.01 2.75
CA GLU A 190 18.73 4.29 3.39
C GLU A 190 17.65 4.66 4.43
N PRO A 191 17.98 5.50 5.45
CA PRO A 191 16.99 5.99 6.41
C PRO A 191 15.86 6.78 5.73
N VAL A 192 14.62 6.46 6.08
CA VAL A 192 13.43 7.19 5.64
C VAL A 192 13.16 8.34 6.61
N LEU A 193 13.44 9.57 6.19
CA LEU A 193 13.32 10.77 7.02
C LEU A 193 12.27 11.73 6.48
N ASN A 194 11.55 12.39 7.41
CA ASN A 194 10.52 13.38 7.09
C ASN A 194 9.48 12.85 6.08
N ALA A 195 9.08 11.60 6.24
CA ALA A 195 8.14 10.93 5.36
C ALA A 195 6.78 11.65 5.30
N GLY A 196 6.31 12.18 6.43
CA GLY A 196 5.09 12.97 6.53
C GLY A 196 5.07 14.23 5.66
N LYS A 197 6.24 14.80 5.34
CA LYS A 197 6.37 15.97 4.47
C LYS A 197 6.54 15.62 2.98
N THR A 198 6.42 14.37 2.62
CA THR A 198 6.57 13.90 1.24
C THR A 198 5.21 13.72 0.56
N SER A 199 5.23 13.49 -0.77
CA SER A 199 4.01 13.10 -1.49
C SER A 199 3.36 11.82 -0.92
N TYR A 200 4.12 10.92 -0.32
CA TYR A 200 3.60 9.74 0.37
C TYR A 200 2.88 10.10 1.69
N GLY A 201 3.41 11.07 2.44
CA GLY A 201 2.74 11.61 3.63
C GLY A 201 1.40 12.24 3.28
N HIS A 202 1.36 13.08 2.24
CA HIS A 202 0.11 13.66 1.75
C HIS A 202 -0.85 12.59 1.20
N ALA A 203 -0.33 11.53 0.56
CA ALA A 203 -1.16 10.42 0.07
C ALA A 203 -1.83 9.66 1.22
N VAL A 204 -1.11 9.42 2.31
CA VAL A 204 -1.68 8.73 3.47
C VAL A 204 -2.67 9.59 4.23
N GLU A 205 -2.49 10.92 4.28
CA GLU A 205 -3.50 11.85 4.78
C GLU A 205 -4.80 11.70 4.03
N GLN A 206 -4.74 11.75 2.71
CA GLN A 206 -5.93 11.59 1.87
C GLN A 206 -6.57 10.20 2.02
N LEU A 207 -5.76 9.15 2.15
CA LEU A 207 -6.27 7.80 2.34
C LEU A 207 -7.06 7.65 3.64
N LEU A 208 -6.61 8.28 4.71
CA LEU A 208 -7.24 8.20 6.03
C LEU A 208 -8.44 9.14 6.17
N ASP A 209 -8.50 10.21 5.36
CA ASP A 209 -9.62 11.14 5.27
C ASP A 209 -10.70 10.66 4.26
N LEU A 210 -10.41 9.68 3.43
CA LEU A 210 -11.43 8.95 2.70
C LEU A 210 -12.45 8.46 3.72
N PRO A 211 -13.75 8.77 3.56
CA PRO A 211 -14.74 8.50 4.60
C PRO A 211 -14.66 7.02 4.96
N MET A 212 -14.14 6.76 6.14
CA MET A 212 -14.31 5.47 6.76
C MET A 212 -15.81 5.24 6.78
N VAL A 213 -16.29 4.24 6.10
CA VAL A 213 -17.66 3.80 6.25
C VAL A 213 -17.78 3.38 7.70
N VAL A 214 -18.19 4.33 8.55
CA VAL A 214 -18.56 4.03 9.92
C VAL A 214 -19.78 3.14 9.78
N THR A 215 -19.55 1.85 9.77
CA THR A 215 -20.63 0.90 9.99
C THR A 215 -21.17 1.16 11.38
N ALA A 216 -22.38 1.74 11.42
CA ALA A 216 -23.15 1.96 12.62
C ALA A 216 -23.41 0.64 13.35
#